data_5add556cf3dc4acd7b159f6fbcd95b66
#
_entry.id   5add556cf3dc4acd7b159f6fbcd95b66
#
_cell.length_a   1.000
_cell.length_b   1.000
_cell.length_c   1.000
_cell.angle_alpha   90.00
_cell.angle_beta   90.00
_cell.angle_gamma   90.00
#
_symmetry.space_group_name_H-M   'P 1'
#
loop_
_entity.id
_entity.type
_entity.pdbx_description
1 polymer ?
#
loop_
_entity_poly.entity_id
_entity_poly.type
_entity_poly.pdbx_seq_one_letter_code
_entity_poly.pdbx_strand_id
1 'polypeptide(L)'
;MPAFASLLAASGVLRVASLNMCTDEYLLLLARPQEIASVSRLSRDPADSSLWRVGRRFPGNRGDLESALSARPNLLITMGGGGKATGLIAAKMGLKTLDLPYPASIQDVANSMTLVARALGDERRAQPWKSRLASLQQTELPARDAIFLGAGGNSVGARSVEADWMRLAGLKQRPLPGGHASLELLATKPPNILLRSTYRRNERSLGQTWLNHPLARPKASTIVTVDGRPWTCAGPLMVDEVERLRKSL
;
A
#
# COMPACT_ATOMS: atom_id res chain seq x y z
N MET A 1 51.13 -14.80 24.54
CA MET A 1 49.68 -14.83 24.73
C MET A 1 49.09 -13.63 24.03
N PRO A 2 48.43 -13.75 22.84
CA PRO A 2 47.79 -12.62 22.24
C PRO A 2 46.37 -12.50 22.80
N ALA A 3 46.07 -11.30 23.30
CA ALA A 3 44.76 -10.89 23.79
C ALA A 3 43.74 -10.93 22.64
N PHE A 4 42.73 -11.76 22.75
CA PHE A 4 41.52 -11.69 21.91
C PHE A 4 40.77 -10.41 22.27
N ALA A 5 40.93 -9.36 21.46
CA ALA A 5 40.08 -8.22 21.47
C ALA A 5 38.72 -8.68 20.95
N SER A 6 37.78 -8.90 21.87
CA SER A 6 36.36 -9.11 21.59
C SER A 6 35.87 -7.85 20.90
N LEU A 7 35.66 -7.92 19.55
CA LEU A 7 34.86 -6.93 18.83
C LEU A 7 33.41 -7.06 19.34
N LEU A 8 33.07 -6.30 20.36
CA LEU A 8 31.71 -5.96 20.68
C LEU A 8 31.17 -5.24 19.45
N ALA A 9 30.44 -5.98 18.62
CA ALA A 9 29.60 -5.40 17.59
C ALA A 9 28.69 -4.37 18.28
N ALA A 10 28.98 -3.09 18.09
CA ALA A 10 28.12 -2.03 18.54
C ALA A 10 26.73 -2.30 17.94
N SER A 11 25.82 -2.79 18.77
CA SER A 11 24.40 -2.94 18.44
C SER A 11 23.82 -1.54 18.33
N GLY A 12 24.14 -0.86 17.23
CA GLY A 12 23.59 0.45 16.91
C GLY A 12 22.07 0.31 16.85
N VAL A 13 21.36 1.25 17.47
CA VAL A 13 19.90 1.34 17.40
C VAL A 13 19.47 1.24 15.94
N LEU A 14 18.55 0.33 15.62
CA LEU A 14 18.01 0.17 14.27
C LEU A 14 17.42 1.48 13.79
N ARG A 15 17.80 1.93 12.60
CA ARG A 15 17.36 3.17 11.96
C ARG A 15 16.99 2.88 10.50
N VAL A 16 15.71 2.85 10.21
CA VAL A 16 15.18 2.43 8.92
C VAL A 16 14.73 3.65 8.11
N ALA A 17 15.18 3.76 6.87
CA ALA A 17 14.62 4.67 5.89
C ALA A 17 13.85 3.87 4.83
N SER A 18 12.62 4.28 4.56
CA SER A 18 11.81 3.74 3.50
C SER A 18 11.83 4.72 2.31
N LEU A 19 12.04 4.20 1.09
CA LEU A 19 12.25 5.01 -0.11
C LEU A 19 11.01 5.11 -1.01
N ASN A 20 9.89 4.51 -0.60
CA ASN A 20 8.70 4.51 -1.45
C ASN A 20 7.43 4.44 -0.58
N MET A 21 6.36 5.05 -1.04
CA MET A 21 5.10 5.16 -0.29
C MET A 21 4.55 3.79 0.13
N CYS A 22 4.67 2.78 -0.73
CA CYS A 22 4.14 1.46 -0.43
C CYS A 22 4.96 0.74 0.64
N THR A 23 6.28 0.93 0.68
CA THR A 23 7.12 0.41 1.77
C THR A 23 6.97 1.20 3.07
N ASP A 24 6.61 2.49 2.96
CA ASP A 24 6.29 3.30 4.14
C ASP A 24 5.09 2.73 4.92
N GLU A 25 4.09 2.16 4.23
CA GLU A 25 2.93 1.54 4.90
C GLU A 25 3.39 0.42 5.85
N TYR A 26 4.26 -0.48 5.38
CA TYR A 26 4.81 -1.56 6.20
C TYR A 26 5.63 -1.01 7.38
N LEU A 27 6.49 -0.03 7.10
CA LEU A 27 7.35 0.55 8.13
C LEU A 27 6.52 1.27 9.21
N LEU A 28 5.56 2.10 8.80
CA LEU A 28 4.73 2.88 9.72
C LEU A 28 3.79 2.01 10.58
N LEU A 29 3.42 0.82 10.08
CA LEU A 29 2.59 -0.12 10.82
C LEU A 29 3.37 -1.02 11.79
N LEU A 30 4.65 -1.31 11.49
CA LEU A 30 5.42 -2.34 12.20
C LEU A 30 6.54 -1.79 13.08
N ALA A 31 7.14 -0.65 12.70
CA ALA A 31 8.28 -0.10 13.40
C ALA A 31 7.88 0.71 14.63
N ARG A 32 8.74 0.69 15.63
CA ARG A 32 8.66 1.64 16.75
C ARG A 32 9.11 3.02 16.28
N PRO A 33 8.59 4.13 16.83
CA PRO A 33 8.95 5.46 16.36
C PRO A 33 10.45 5.76 16.31
N GLN A 34 11.22 5.26 17.28
CA GLN A 34 12.67 5.46 17.33
C GLN A 34 13.45 4.67 16.26
N GLU A 35 12.83 3.66 15.65
CA GLU A 35 13.43 2.85 14.58
C GLU A 35 13.27 3.52 13.21
N ILE A 36 12.38 4.51 13.07
CA ILE A 36 12.08 5.17 11.79
C ILE A 36 13.04 6.35 11.62
N ALA A 37 13.98 6.23 10.68
CA ALA A 37 14.89 7.31 10.32
C ALA A 37 14.22 8.32 9.36
N SER A 38 13.56 7.82 8.30
CA SER A 38 12.78 8.66 7.38
C SER A 38 11.78 7.83 6.59
N VAL A 39 10.76 8.52 6.07
CA VAL A 39 9.76 7.98 5.14
C VAL A 39 9.75 8.81 3.85
N SER A 40 9.16 8.29 2.78
CA SER A 40 9.03 9.08 1.56
C SER A 40 8.14 10.32 1.80
N ARG A 41 8.38 11.37 1.03
CA ARG A 41 7.55 12.59 1.07
C ARG A 41 6.07 12.30 0.78
N LEU A 42 5.78 11.28 -0.05
CA LEU A 42 4.41 10.91 -0.42
C LEU A 42 3.61 10.42 0.80
N SER A 43 4.22 9.69 1.71
CA SER A 43 3.55 9.26 2.95
C SER A 43 3.31 10.39 3.96
N ARG A 44 3.77 11.60 3.67
CA ARG A 44 3.55 12.81 4.46
C ARG A 44 2.52 13.76 3.84
N ASP A 45 2.05 13.42 2.63
CA ASP A 45 1.06 14.22 1.90
C ASP A 45 -0.36 13.64 2.09
N PRO A 46 -1.33 14.48 2.53
CA PRO A 46 -2.72 14.06 2.68
C PRO A 46 -3.39 13.68 1.35
N ALA A 47 -2.86 14.13 0.21
CA ALA A 47 -3.39 13.75 -1.10
C ALA A 47 -3.00 12.32 -1.48
N ASP A 48 -1.85 11.83 -1.01
CA ASP A 48 -1.27 10.56 -1.45
C ASP A 48 -1.44 9.43 -0.44
N SER A 49 -1.32 9.70 0.86
CA SER A 49 -1.32 8.66 1.89
C SER A 49 -2.40 8.85 2.94
N SER A 50 -3.11 7.78 3.30
CA SER A 50 -4.00 7.77 4.46
C SER A 50 -3.24 7.85 5.79
N LEU A 51 -1.96 7.46 5.81
CA LEU A 51 -1.07 7.56 6.97
C LEU A 51 -0.35 8.90 7.10
N TRP A 52 -0.71 9.93 6.34
CA TRP A 52 0.02 11.20 6.29
C TRP A 52 0.24 11.87 7.65
N ARG A 53 -0.73 11.74 8.58
CA ARG A 53 -0.58 12.29 9.96
C ARG A 53 0.53 11.59 10.73
N VAL A 54 0.67 10.27 10.55
CA VAL A 54 1.76 9.49 11.16
C VAL A 54 3.07 9.79 10.43
N GLY A 55 3.07 9.77 9.09
CA GLY A 55 4.24 10.04 8.26
C GLY A 55 4.88 11.40 8.54
N ARG A 56 4.08 12.44 8.81
CA ARG A 56 4.58 13.78 9.16
C ARG A 56 5.37 13.86 10.45
N ARG A 57 5.27 12.87 11.33
CA ARG A 57 6.03 12.79 12.58
C ARG A 57 7.50 12.44 12.35
N PHE A 58 7.86 12.00 11.15
CA PHE A 58 9.20 11.55 10.79
C PHE A 58 9.81 12.42 9.70
N PRO A 59 11.16 12.47 9.59
CA PRO A 59 11.84 13.11 8.47
C PRO A 59 11.36 12.57 7.13
N GLY A 60 11.24 13.44 6.13
CA GLY A 60 10.88 13.04 4.76
C GLY A 60 12.12 12.89 3.88
N ASN A 61 12.12 11.89 2.99
CA ASN A 61 13.08 11.77 1.90
C ASN A 61 12.37 11.87 0.53
N ARG A 62 13.11 12.02 -0.55
CA ARG A 62 12.59 12.13 -1.92
C ARG A 62 12.35 10.78 -2.59
N GLY A 63 12.60 9.66 -1.90
CA GLY A 63 12.54 8.32 -2.46
C GLY A 63 13.87 7.88 -3.10
N ASP A 64 14.95 8.63 -2.89
CA ASP A 64 16.30 8.33 -3.33
C ASP A 64 17.26 8.12 -2.14
N LEU A 65 18.37 7.41 -2.40
CA LEU A 65 19.37 7.11 -1.39
C LEU A 65 19.98 8.39 -0.80
N GLU A 66 20.33 9.35 -1.66
CA GLU A 66 21.00 10.58 -1.25
C GLU A 66 20.21 11.35 -0.19
N SER A 67 18.94 11.58 -0.44
CA SER A 67 18.08 12.30 0.53
C SER A 67 17.84 11.48 1.81
N ALA A 68 17.82 10.15 1.73
CA ALA A 68 17.62 9.30 2.90
C ALA A 68 18.85 9.27 3.83
N LEU A 69 20.07 9.41 3.29
CA LEU A 69 21.32 9.40 4.06
C LEU A 69 21.39 10.51 5.11
N SER A 70 20.72 11.64 4.88
CA SER A 70 20.68 12.74 5.85
C SER A 70 20.09 12.31 7.21
N ALA A 71 19.20 11.32 7.21
CA ALA A 71 18.61 10.74 8.41
C ALA A 71 19.47 9.63 9.05
N ARG A 72 20.66 9.33 8.51
CA ARG A 72 21.62 8.31 8.99
C ARG A 72 20.95 6.95 9.23
N PRO A 73 20.31 6.35 8.22
CA PRO A 73 19.76 5.00 8.35
C PRO A 73 20.89 3.95 8.38
N ASN A 74 20.58 2.77 8.92
CA ASN A 74 21.43 1.56 8.78
C ASN A 74 20.69 0.42 8.05
N LEU A 75 19.40 0.64 7.74
CA LEU A 75 18.59 -0.23 6.89
C LEU A 75 17.75 0.64 5.94
N LEU A 76 17.72 0.26 4.66
CA LEU A 76 16.84 0.84 3.64
C LEU A 76 15.77 -0.18 3.24
N ILE A 77 14.53 0.28 3.04
CA ILE A 77 13.47 -0.53 2.48
C ILE A 77 13.04 0.07 1.14
N THR A 78 13.02 -0.78 0.11
CA THR A 78 12.60 -0.45 -1.26
C THR A 78 11.57 -1.46 -1.74
N MET A 79 10.97 -1.25 -2.92
CA MET A 79 10.02 -2.19 -3.52
C MET A 79 10.19 -2.25 -5.04
N GLY A 80 9.98 -3.46 -5.58
CA GLY A 80 9.82 -3.68 -7.01
C GLY A 80 11.10 -3.71 -7.82
N GLY A 81 12.24 -4.00 -7.20
CA GLY A 81 13.53 -4.13 -7.89
C GLY A 81 14.11 -2.80 -8.37
N GLY A 82 13.42 -1.66 -8.17
CA GLY A 82 13.94 -0.31 -8.40
C GLY A 82 15.12 0.03 -7.49
N GLY A 83 15.29 -0.76 -6.42
CA GLY A 83 16.39 -0.65 -5.48
C GLY A 83 17.70 -1.35 -5.89
N LYS A 84 17.78 -2.06 -7.02
CA LYS A 84 19.00 -2.82 -7.36
C LYS A 84 20.25 -1.95 -7.44
N ALA A 85 20.23 -0.87 -8.22
CA ALA A 85 21.34 0.08 -8.29
C ALA A 85 21.55 0.78 -6.96
N THR A 86 20.48 1.23 -6.30
CA THR A 86 20.49 1.82 -4.97
C THR A 86 21.08 0.84 -3.95
N GLY A 87 20.68 -0.46 -3.99
CA GLY A 87 21.18 -1.51 -3.12
C GLY A 87 22.67 -1.76 -3.29
N LEU A 88 23.19 -1.75 -4.52
CA LEU A 88 24.62 -1.91 -4.79
C LEU A 88 25.44 -0.74 -4.22
N ILE A 89 24.96 0.49 -4.37
CA ILE A 89 25.63 1.68 -3.80
C ILE A 89 25.53 1.65 -2.28
N ALA A 90 24.35 1.36 -1.74
CA ALA A 90 24.13 1.26 -0.28
C ALA A 90 25.04 0.21 0.36
N ALA A 91 25.20 -0.97 -0.27
CA ALA A 91 26.08 -2.03 0.21
C ALA A 91 27.55 -1.58 0.27
N LYS A 92 28.05 -0.81 -0.72
CA LYS A 92 29.39 -0.22 -0.69
C LYS A 92 29.57 0.78 0.46
N MET A 93 28.48 1.35 0.96
CA MET A 93 28.46 2.26 2.10
C MET A 93 28.20 1.53 3.45
N GLY A 94 28.14 0.19 3.45
CA GLY A 94 27.87 -0.60 4.64
C GLY A 94 26.41 -0.59 5.10
N LEU A 95 25.47 -0.10 4.26
CA LEU A 95 24.04 -0.07 4.55
C LEU A 95 23.37 -1.39 4.15
N LYS A 96 22.50 -1.90 5.02
CA LYS A 96 21.62 -3.03 4.68
C LYS A 96 20.45 -2.55 3.82
N THR A 97 20.01 -3.40 2.92
CA THR A 97 18.82 -3.13 2.08
C THR A 97 17.85 -4.30 2.13
N LEU A 98 16.56 -3.98 2.19
CA LEU A 98 15.45 -4.92 2.02
C LEU A 98 14.61 -4.43 0.84
N ASP A 99 14.66 -5.16 -0.27
CA ASP A 99 13.82 -4.88 -1.43
C ASP A 99 12.61 -5.82 -1.43
N LEU A 100 11.41 -5.27 -1.25
CA LEU A 100 10.16 -6.01 -1.25
C LEU A 100 9.68 -6.23 -2.69
N PRO A 101 9.11 -7.38 -3.03
CA PRO A 101 8.47 -7.55 -4.32
C PRO A 101 7.19 -6.71 -4.41
N TYR A 102 6.78 -6.30 -5.61
CA TYR A 102 5.42 -5.84 -5.82
C TYR A 102 4.44 -7.00 -5.56
N PRO A 103 3.41 -6.79 -4.75
CA PRO A 103 2.47 -7.85 -4.43
C PRO A 103 1.63 -8.21 -5.67
N ALA A 104 1.62 -9.48 -6.04
CA ALA A 104 0.72 -10.05 -7.03
C ALA A 104 -0.50 -10.75 -6.37
N SER A 105 -0.44 -10.95 -5.06
CA SER A 105 -1.48 -11.60 -4.25
C SER A 105 -1.51 -11.04 -2.83
N ILE A 106 -2.59 -11.29 -2.11
CA ILE A 106 -2.69 -10.98 -0.66
C ILE A 106 -1.63 -11.74 0.14
N GLN A 107 -1.25 -12.95 -0.30
CA GLN A 107 -0.18 -13.71 0.35
C GLN A 107 1.17 -13.00 0.25
N ASP A 108 1.46 -12.32 -0.88
CA ASP A 108 2.70 -11.54 -1.02
C ASP A 108 2.73 -10.36 -0.06
N VAL A 109 1.56 -9.73 0.19
CA VAL A 109 1.45 -8.68 1.22
C VAL A 109 1.75 -9.25 2.60
N ALA A 110 1.21 -10.42 2.95
CA ALA A 110 1.46 -11.09 4.22
C ALA A 110 2.93 -11.53 4.38
N ASN A 111 3.56 -11.98 3.29
CA ASN A 111 4.98 -12.32 3.26
C ASN A 111 5.83 -11.06 3.49
N SER A 112 5.51 -9.96 2.83
CA SER A 112 6.20 -8.67 2.98
C SER A 112 6.06 -8.12 4.41
N MET A 113 4.88 -8.25 5.05
CA MET A 113 4.69 -7.92 6.47
C MET A 113 5.65 -8.72 7.37
N THR A 114 5.81 -10.01 7.10
CA THR A 114 6.72 -10.88 7.85
C THR A 114 8.18 -10.50 7.60
N LEU A 115 8.56 -10.23 6.34
CA LEU A 115 9.92 -9.82 5.98
C LEU A 115 10.34 -8.52 6.67
N VAL A 116 9.46 -7.51 6.66
CA VAL A 116 9.74 -6.24 7.33
C VAL A 116 9.79 -6.42 8.84
N ALA A 117 8.86 -7.16 9.45
CA ALA A 117 8.88 -7.44 10.88
C ALA A 117 10.17 -8.17 11.32
N ARG A 118 10.65 -9.14 10.50
CA ARG A 118 11.93 -9.83 10.71
C ARG A 118 13.11 -8.86 10.62
N ALA A 119 13.12 -7.98 9.62
CA ALA A 119 14.17 -6.97 9.46
C ALA A 119 14.19 -5.96 10.62
N LEU A 120 13.03 -5.73 11.26
CA LEU A 120 12.88 -4.95 12.50
C LEU A 120 13.25 -5.74 13.78
N GLY A 121 13.68 -7.00 13.64
CA GLY A 121 14.14 -7.84 14.74
C GLY A 121 13.06 -8.59 15.52
N ASP A 122 11.78 -8.50 15.14
CA ASP A 122 10.71 -9.23 15.82
C ASP A 122 9.53 -9.54 14.88
N GLU A 123 9.49 -10.77 14.37
CA GLU A 123 8.43 -11.23 13.46
C GLU A 123 7.02 -11.17 14.07
N ARG A 124 6.90 -11.21 15.39
CA ARG A 124 5.61 -11.18 16.09
C ARG A 124 4.88 -9.86 15.87
N ARG A 125 5.59 -8.79 15.48
CA ARG A 125 4.99 -7.49 15.15
C ARG A 125 3.97 -7.58 14.01
N ALA A 126 4.12 -8.53 13.09
CA ALA A 126 3.17 -8.77 12.01
C ALA A 126 1.93 -9.56 12.46
N GLN A 127 1.97 -10.20 13.62
CA GLN A 127 0.91 -11.12 14.05
C GLN A 127 -0.47 -10.47 14.22
N PRO A 128 -0.64 -9.28 14.81
CA PRO A 128 -1.95 -8.64 14.92
C PRO A 128 -2.60 -8.42 13.56
N TRP A 129 -1.82 -7.95 12.57
CA TRP A 129 -2.29 -7.76 11.21
C TRP A 129 -2.66 -9.09 10.54
N LYS A 130 -1.81 -10.11 10.68
CA LYS A 130 -2.04 -11.46 10.12
C LYS A 130 -3.29 -12.11 10.71
N SER A 131 -3.56 -11.94 11.99
CA SER A 131 -4.77 -12.45 12.63
C SER A 131 -6.04 -11.79 12.07
N ARG A 132 -6.01 -10.47 11.83
CA ARG A 132 -7.13 -9.76 11.19
C ARG A 132 -7.36 -10.27 9.76
N LEU A 133 -6.28 -10.41 8.98
CA LEU A 133 -6.37 -10.97 7.63
C LEU A 133 -6.99 -12.38 7.65
N ALA A 134 -6.52 -13.24 8.54
CA ALA A 134 -7.06 -14.60 8.68
C ALA A 134 -8.56 -14.61 9.00
N SER A 135 -9.01 -13.72 9.89
CA SER A 135 -10.44 -13.56 10.19
C SER A 135 -11.25 -13.14 8.97
N LEU A 136 -10.71 -12.24 8.13
CA LEU A 136 -11.35 -11.85 6.88
C LEU A 136 -11.43 -13.01 5.88
N GLN A 137 -10.40 -13.86 5.81
CA GLN A 137 -10.34 -15.02 4.91
C GLN A 137 -11.26 -16.17 5.33
N GLN A 138 -11.53 -16.33 6.62
CA GLN A 138 -12.42 -17.36 7.15
C GLN A 138 -13.91 -17.11 6.84
N THR A 139 -14.29 -15.87 6.56
CA THR A 139 -15.69 -15.50 6.30
C THR A 139 -15.90 -15.35 4.80
N GLU A 140 -16.50 -16.35 4.18
CA GLU A 140 -16.94 -16.26 2.80
C GLU A 140 -18.21 -15.40 2.69
N LEU A 141 -18.20 -14.48 1.73
CA LEU A 141 -19.33 -13.62 1.40
C LEU A 141 -19.81 -13.88 -0.03
N PRO A 142 -21.13 -13.81 -0.30
CA PRO A 142 -21.64 -13.91 -1.66
C PRO A 142 -20.98 -12.85 -2.56
N ALA A 143 -20.44 -13.30 -3.70
CA ALA A 143 -19.75 -12.43 -4.64
C ALA A 143 -20.75 -11.58 -5.43
N ARG A 144 -20.82 -10.28 -5.16
CA ARG A 144 -21.65 -9.31 -5.92
C ARG A 144 -20.81 -8.70 -7.04
N ASP A 145 -21.42 -8.57 -8.22
CA ASP A 145 -20.80 -7.92 -9.37
C ASP A 145 -20.47 -6.46 -9.05
N ALA A 146 -19.21 -6.07 -9.25
CA ALA A 146 -18.71 -4.77 -8.88
C ALA A 146 -17.71 -4.21 -9.89
N ILE A 147 -17.62 -2.88 -9.95
CA ILE A 147 -16.56 -2.15 -10.66
C ILE A 147 -15.93 -1.17 -9.67
N PHE A 148 -14.58 -1.26 -9.52
CA PHE A 148 -13.81 -0.18 -8.93
C PHE A 148 -13.65 0.93 -9.95
N LEU A 149 -13.99 2.17 -9.59
CA LEU A 149 -14.02 3.30 -10.51
C LEU A 149 -13.13 4.43 -9.99
N GLY A 150 -12.03 4.67 -10.65
CA GLY A 150 -11.13 5.80 -10.45
C GLY A 150 -11.34 6.93 -11.46
N ALA A 151 -10.53 7.97 -11.33
CA ALA A 151 -10.55 9.13 -12.23
C ALA A 151 -10.36 8.70 -13.69
N GLY A 152 -11.11 9.32 -14.62
CA GLY A 152 -11.04 9.00 -16.04
C GLY A 152 -11.60 7.63 -16.42
N GLY A 153 -12.34 6.94 -15.53
CA GLY A 153 -12.83 5.59 -15.79
C GLY A 153 -11.83 4.48 -15.52
N ASN A 154 -10.65 4.79 -14.99
CA ASN A 154 -9.66 3.78 -14.64
C ASN A 154 -10.22 2.82 -13.60
N SER A 155 -9.89 1.54 -13.75
CA SER A 155 -10.34 0.47 -12.89
C SER A 155 -9.21 -0.48 -12.59
N VAL A 156 -9.42 -1.35 -11.59
CA VAL A 156 -8.46 -2.40 -11.25
C VAL A 156 -8.66 -3.63 -12.15
N GLY A 157 -7.61 -4.40 -12.36
CA GLY A 157 -7.68 -5.63 -13.14
C GLY A 157 -8.48 -6.72 -12.42
N ALA A 158 -9.29 -7.50 -13.14
CA ALA A 158 -10.10 -8.56 -12.54
C ALA A 158 -9.28 -9.71 -11.91
N ARG A 159 -7.98 -9.77 -12.18
CA ARG A 159 -7.02 -10.74 -11.63
C ARG A 159 -5.86 -10.07 -10.89
N SER A 160 -6.06 -8.85 -10.43
CA SER A 160 -5.06 -8.10 -9.67
C SER A 160 -5.24 -8.34 -8.17
N VAL A 161 -4.24 -7.95 -7.39
CA VAL A 161 -4.30 -8.02 -5.92
C VAL A 161 -5.44 -7.16 -5.35
N GLU A 162 -5.76 -6.05 -6.00
CA GLU A 162 -6.92 -5.22 -5.63
C GLU A 162 -8.24 -5.98 -5.79
N ALA A 163 -8.38 -6.78 -6.87
CA ALA A 163 -9.54 -7.64 -7.06
C ALA A 163 -9.61 -8.75 -6.01
N ASP A 164 -8.48 -9.26 -5.54
CA ASP A 164 -8.44 -10.20 -4.42
C ASP A 164 -8.95 -9.55 -3.13
N TRP A 165 -8.55 -8.32 -2.83
CA TRP A 165 -9.07 -7.56 -1.70
C TRP A 165 -10.59 -7.28 -1.83
N MET A 166 -11.06 -6.94 -3.04
CA MET A 166 -12.50 -6.79 -3.30
C MET A 166 -13.25 -8.09 -3.00
N ARG A 167 -12.67 -9.25 -3.37
CA ARG A 167 -13.30 -10.57 -3.11
C ARG A 167 -13.45 -10.83 -1.62
N LEU A 168 -12.48 -10.46 -0.79
CA LEU A 168 -12.63 -10.55 0.66
C LEU A 168 -13.77 -9.66 1.19
N ALA A 169 -14.12 -8.60 0.50
CA ALA A 169 -15.27 -7.76 0.82
C ALA A 169 -16.61 -8.26 0.22
N GLY A 170 -16.64 -9.45 -0.41
CA GLY A 170 -17.83 -9.99 -1.08
C GLY A 170 -18.11 -9.32 -2.42
N LEU A 171 -17.08 -8.79 -3.09
CA LEU A 171 -17.20 -8.09 -4.36
C LEU A 171 -16.41 -8.80 -5.45
N LYS A 172 -16.99 -8.98 -6.62
CA LYS A 172 -16.34 -9.56 -7.79
C LYS A 172 -16.08 -8.45 -8.82
N GLN A 173 -14.82 -8.06 -8.96
CA GLN A 173 -14.42 -7.10 -9.99
C GLN A 173 -14.78 -7.62 -11.37
N ARG A 174 -15.57 -6.86 -12.11
CA ARG A 174 -15.94 -7.16 -13.49
C ARG A 174 -14.70 -7.01 -14.39
N PRO A 175 -14.41 -7.96 -15.29
CA PRO A 175 -13.39 -7.77 -16.30
C PRO A 175 -13.76 -6.59 -17.23
N LEU A 176 -12.83 -5.67 -17.40
CA LEU A 176 -12.99 -4.50 -18.26
C LEU A 176 -11.91 -4.47 -19.33
N PRO A 177 -12.24 -4.22 -20.59
CA PRO A 177 -11.26 -4.05 -21.65
C PRO A 177 -10.27 -2.93 -21.30
N GLY A 178 -8.97 -3.22 -21.37
CA GLY A 178 -7.94 -2.24 -21.04
C GLY A 178 -7.96 -1.71 -19.59
N GLY A 179 -8.71 -2.35 -18.67
CA GLY A 179 -8.84 -1.87 -17.30
C GLY A 179 -9.64 -0.56 -17.16
N HIS A 180 -10.53 -0.28 -18.12
CA HIS A 180 -11.23 1.00 -18.20
C HIS A 180 -12.75 0.81 -18.33
N ALA A 181 -13.52 1.52 -17.51
CA ALA A 181 -14.97 1.58 -17.61
C ALA A 181 -15.38 2.79 -18.46
N SER A 182 -16.09 2.55 -19.57
CA SER A 182 -16.67 3.65 -20.37
C SER A 182 -17.98 4.14 -19.75
N LEU A 183 -18.35 5.39 -20.05
CA LEU A 183 -19.67 5.93 -19.67
C LEU A 183 -20.82 5.15 -20.30
N GLU A 184 -20.62 4.67 -21.53
CA GLU A 184 -21.59 3.82 -22.22
C GLU A 184 -21.81 2.50 -21.49
N LEU A 185 -20.71 1.82 -21.05
CA LEU A 185 -20.83 0.60 -20.26
C LEU A 185 -21.61 0.84 -18.97
N LEU A 186 -21.30 1.91 -18.26
CA LEU A 186 -21.97 2.25 -17.00
C LEU A 186 -23.45 2.58 -17.21
N ALA A 187 -23.81 3.18 -18.36
CA ALA A 187 -25.19 3.50 -18.70
C ALA A 187 -26.00 2.28 -19.15
N THR A 188 -25.40 1.38 -19.94
CA THR A 188 -26.11 0.25 -20.57
C THR A 188 -26.05 -1.03 -19.75
N LYS A 189 -24.95 -1.26 -19.01
CA LYS A 189 -24.70 -2.45 -18.19
C LYS A 189 -24.11 -2.07 -16.83
N PRO A 190 -24.85 -1.32 -16.00
CA PRO A 190 -24.34 -0.90 -14.69
C PRO A 190 -23.98 -2.11 -13.81
N PRO A 191 -22.95 -2.04 -12.96
CA PRO A 191 -22.66 -3.08 -11.97
C PRO A 191 -23.66 -3.01 -10.82
N ASN A 192 -23.78 -4.09 -10.03
CA ASN A 192 -24.57 -4.05 -8.80
C ASN A 192 -23.98 -3.05 -7.81
N ILE A 193 -22.65 -3.09 -7.67
CA ILE A 193 -21.88 -2.22 -6.77
C ILE A 193 -20.87 -1.41 -7.58
N LEU A 194 -20.84 -0.11 -7.36
CA LEU A 194 -19.83 0.77 -7.92
C LEU A 194 -18.96 1.33 -6.78
N LEU A 195 -17.72 0.83 -6.66
CA LEU A 195 -16.74 1.39 -5.72
C LEU A 195 -16.12 2.63 -6.34
N ARG A 196 -16.54 3.80 -5.89
CA ARG A 196 -16.06 5.07 -6.43
C ARG A 196 -14.92 5.62 -5.60
N SER A 197 -13.71 5.62 -6.18
CA SER A 197 -12.50 6.15 -5.54
C SER A 197 -12.57 7.68 -5.38
N THR A 198 -12.14 8.16 -4.21
CA THR A 198 -11.95 9.60 -3.95
C THR A 198 -10.49 10.02 -4.03
N TYR A 199 -9.61 9.18 -4.55
CA TYR A 199 -8.21 9.51 -4.71
C TYR A 199 -8.06 10.83 -5.47
N ARG A 200 -7.34 11.78 -4.89
CA ARG A 200 -7.08 13.11 -5.44
C ARG A 200 -8.34 13.87 -5.93
N ARG A 201 -9.47 13.64 -5.27
CA ARG A 201 -10.78 14.22 -5.67
C ARG A 201 -10.80 15.75 -5.77
N ASN A 202 -9.88 16.42 -5.08
CA ASN A 202 -9.79 17.89 -5.06
C ASN A 202 -8.89 18.43 -6.18
N GLU A 203 -8.23 17.56 -6.96
CA GLU A 203 -7.44 17.98 -8.11
C GLU A 203 -8.36 18.31 -9.30
N ARG A 204 -8.05 19.39 -9.97
CA ARG A 204 -8.71 19.76 -11.24
C ARG A 204 -8.04 18.99 -12.38
N SER A 205 -8.72 17.99 -12.91
CA SER A 205 -8.24 17.19 -14.04
C SER A 205 -9.40 16.71 -14.89
N LEU A 206 -9.12 16.39 -16.16
CA LEU A 206 -10.11 15.77 -17.04
C LEU A 206 -10.64 14.45 -16.47
N GLY A 207 -9.80 13.68 -15.81
CA GLY A 207 -10.21 12.45 -15.16
C GLY A 207 -11.20 12.66 -14.02
N GLN A 208 -11.03 13.72 -13.21
CA GLN A 208 -11.99 14.07 -12.15
C GLN A 208 -13.31 14.61 -12.76
N THR A 209 -13.23 15.39 -13.84
CA THR A 209 -14.43 15.84 -14.59
C THR A 209 -15.20 14.65 -15.12
N TRP A 210 -14.53 13.67 -15.72
CA TRP A 210 -15.14 12.44 -16.19
C TRP A 210 -15.84 11.67 -15.06
N LEU A 211 -15.17 11.50 -13.92
CA LEU A 211 -15.72 10.81 -12.76
C LEU A 211 -16.96 11.50 -12.18
N ASN A 212 -17.10 12.82 -12.39
CA ASN A 212 -18.27 13.60 -11.98
C ASN A 212 -19.40 13.64 -13.03
N HIS A 213 -19.21 13.02 -14.20
CA HIS A 213 -20.25 12.93 -15.22
C HIS A 213 -21.48 12.16 -14.69
N PRO A 214 -22.74 12.57 -15.00
CA PRO A 214 -23.93 11.88 -14.53
C PRO A 214 -23.97 10.38 -14.84
N LEU A 215 -23.51 9.96 -16.03
CA LEU A 215 -23.45 8.55 -16.43
C LEU A 215 -22.39 7.74 -15.62
N ALA A 216 -21.42 8.39 -14.97
CA ALA A 216 -20.50 7.73 -14.03
C ALA A 216 -21.16 7.47 -12.66
N ARG A 217 -22.46 7.75 -12.52
CA ARG A 217 -23.27 7.50 -11.32
C ARG A 217 -24.58 6.82 -11.71
N PRO A 218 -24.55 5.59 -12.23
CA PRO A 218 -25.73 4.89 -12.69
C PRO A 218 -26.71 4.67 -11.54
N LYS A 219 -27.98 5.04 -11.73
CA LYS A 219 -29.03 4.90 -10.70
C LYS A 219 -29.31 3.45 -10.29
N ALA A 220 -29.01 2.50 -11.18
CA ALA A 220 -29.19 1.07 -10.93
C ALA A 220 -28.10 0.44 -10.08
N SER A 221 -27.02 1.17 -9.76
CA SER A 221 -25.91 0.68 -8.93
C SER A 221 -25.99 1.24 -7.52
N THR A 222 -25.65 0.42 -6.54
CA THR A 222 -25.29 0.92 -5.20
C THR A 222 -23.90 1.54 -5.29
N ILE A 223 -23.79 2.83 -5.02
CA ILE A 223 -22.50 3.55 -5.08
C ILE A 223 -21.90 3.59 -3.68
N VAL A 224 -20.73 2.98 -3.54
CA VAL A 224 -19.92 3.02 -2.31
C VAL A 224 -18.69 3.87 -2.56
N THR A 225 -18.56 4.94 -1.79
CA THR A 225 -17.38 5.81 -1.88
C THR A 225 -16.23 5.21 -1.07
N VAL A 226 -15.05 5.07 -1.68
CA VAL A 226 -13.85 4.52 -1.07
C VAL A 226 -12.71 5.53 -1.05
N ASP A 227 -11.89 5.48 0.00
CA ASP A 227 -10.61 6.17 0.01
C ASP A 227 -9.66 5.45 -0.96
N GLY A 228 -9.33 6.08 -2.08
CA GLY A 228 -8.50 5.45 -3.10
C GLY A 228 -7.02 5.32 -2.73
N ARG A 229 -6.55 5.96 -1.64
CA ARG A 229 -5.14 5.96 -1.26
C ARG A 229 -4.60 4.57 -0.89
N PRO A 230 -5.28 3.74 -0.05
CA PRO A 230 -4.85 2.37 0.22
C PRO A 230 -4.79 1.49 -1.03
N TRP A 231 -5.67 1.75 -2.00
CA TRP A 231 -5.74 0.99 -3.26
C TRP A 231 -4.53 1.22 -4.17
N THR A 232 -3.81 2.35 -3.99
CA THR A 232 -2.61 2.66 -4.81
C THR A 232 -1.49 1.65 -4.58
N CYS A 233 -1.33 1.16 -3.35
CA CYS A 233 -0.33 0.16 -3.00
C CYS A 233 -0.94 -1.24 -2.88
N ALA A 234 -2.25 -1.34 -2.70
CA ALA A 234 -2.96 -2.59 -2.41
C ALA A 234 -2.27 -3.43 -1.32
N GLY A 235 -1.60 -2.73 -0.40
CA GLY A 235 -0.71 -3.25 0.63
C GLY A 235 -1.44 -3.53 1.96
N PRO A 236 -0.73 -3.40 3.09
CA PRO A 236 -1.26 -3.80 4.39
C PRO A 236 -2.44 -2.96 4.87
N LEU A 237 -2.64 -1.74 4.37
CA LEU A 237 -3.78 -0.89 4.71
C LEU A 237 -5.11 -1.43 4.17
N MET A 238 -5.06 -2.37 3.22
CA MET A 238 -6.26 -2.95 2.65
C MET A 238 -7.07 -3.80 3.64
N VAL A 239 -6.47 -4.29 4.73
CA VAL A 239 -7.22 -4.99 5.80
C VAL A 239 -8.26 -4.04 6.41
N ASP A 240 -7.86 -2.80 6.75
CA ASP A 240 -8.78 -1.78 7.29
C ASP A 240 -9.87 -1.42 6.28
N GLU A 241 -9.50 -1.32 5.00
CA GLU A 241 -10.44 -0.99 3.92
C GLU A 241 -11.47 -2.09 3.69
N VAL A 242 -11.05 -3.37 3.70
CA VAL A 242 -11.97 -4.51 3.58
C VAL A 242 -12.93 -4.58 4.76
N GLU A 243 -12.43 -4.39 5.99
CA GLU A 243 -13.29 -4.35 7.18
C GLU A 243 -14.33 -3.22 7.10
N ARG A 244 -13.91 -2.05 6.62
CA ARG A 244 -14.81 -0.92 6.40
C ARG A 244 -15.87 -1.24 5.33
N LEU A 245 -15.45 -1.81 4.20
CA LEU A 245 -16.37 -2.21 3.13
C LEU A 245 -17.39 -3.23 3.60
N ARG A 246 -16.99 -4.26 4.36
CA ARG A 246 -17.92 -5.26 4.92
C ARG A 246 -19.00 -4.67 5.81
N LYS A 247 -18.72 -3.53 6.48
CA LYS A 247 -19.68 -2.83 7.32
C LYS A 247 -20.63 -1.92 6.51
N SER A 248 -20.21 -1.51 5.31
CA SER A 248 -20.97 -0.57 4.47
C SER A 248 -21.79 -1.24 3.36
N LEU A 249 -21.62 -2.53 3.16
CA LEU A 249 -22.24 -3.36 2.14
C LEU A 249 -23.34 -4.26 2.72
#